data_f434ed56d6a9af339c28222582ba82f6
#
_entry.id   f434ed56d6a9af339c28222582ba82f6
#
_cell.length_a   1.000
_cell.length_b   1.000
_cell.length_c   1.000
_cell.angle_alpha   90.00
_cell.angle_beta   90.00
_cell.angle_gamma   90.00
#
_symmetry.space_group_name_H-M   'P 1'
#
loop_
_entity.id
_entity.type
_entity.pdbx_description
1 polymer ?
#
loop_
_entity_poly.entity_id
_entity_poly.type
_entity_poly.pdbx_seq_one_letter_code
_entity_poly.pdbx_strand_id
1 'polypeptide(L)'
;MTQTSVLTQPRTTPLEPTELPESFRAILPATNHAALPPMADHWKQLDLLEILSRPAAFISIGQSNSVYRPGGVQYGEGHAFRGNLEATVRSATAARAAGNFDFTWVGYSLFRSQYPQTDFDRVQYASWTDEIGATQEQIDWDNTLVEELQAIREPGDKELFETALQSWFVGTDLPGTLARKRIEVLVFTGVHVDWCIEGNVRAARDNGLLPIVIGDACGAQRPEQEAATFDRINRFFAPVISSDLFVDLVRR
;
A
#
# COMPACT_ATOMS: atom_id res chain seq x y z
N MET A 1 -9.40 -12.79 35.34
CA MET A 1 -9.67 -11.35 35.50
C MET A 1 -9.99 -10.84 34.13
N THR A 2 -11.25 -10.63 33.86
CA THR A 2 -11.73 -10.07 32.59
C THR A 2 -11.29 -8.61 32.51
N GLN A 3 -10.35 -8.30 31.62
CA GLN A 3 -10.08 -6.92 31.26
C GLN A 3 -11.38 -6.36 30.64
N THR A 4 -12.02 -5.46 31.36
CA THR A 4 -13.16 -4.70 30.86
C THR A 4 -12.60 -3.83 29.72
N SER A 5 -13.00 -4.08 28.48
CA SER A 5 -12.65 -3.27 27.31
C SER A 5 -12.91 -1.79 27.65
N VAL A 6 -11.91 -0.97 27.53
CA VAL A 6 -11.98 0.48 27.78
C VAL A 6 -12.91 1.18 26.77
N LEU A 7 -13.24 0.50 25.68
CA LEU A 7 -14.08 1.02 24.59
C LEU A 7 -15.43 0.27 24.56
N THR A 8 -16.31 0.59 25.49
CA THR A 8 -17.61 -0.09 25.66
C THR A 8 -18.74 0.49 24.80
N GLN A 9 -18.55 1.61 24.13
CA GLN A 9 -19.56 2.23 23.26
C GLN A 9 -19.00 2.47 21.85
N PRO A 10 -19.82 2.28 20.81
CA PRO A 10 -19.45 2.62 19.44
C PRO A 10 -19.02 4.09 19.33
N ARG A 11 -17.92 4.34 18.62
CA ARG A 11 -17.38 5.69 18.40
C ARG A 11 -17.94 6.26 17.09
N THR A 12 -18.22 7.54 17.10
CA THR A 12 -18.65 8.31 15.93
C THR A 12 -17.57 9.26 15.42
N THR A 13 -16.45 9.37 16.15
CA THR A 13 -15.32 10.23 15.79
C THR A 13 -14.05 9.38 15.64
N PRO A 14 -13.10 9.81 14.80
CA PRO A 14 -11.81 9.16 14.70
C PRO A 14 -11.12 9.01 16.06
N LEU A 15 -10.33 7.94 16.20
CA LEU A 15 -9.53 7.71 17.41
C LEU A 15 -8.34 8.66 17.42
N GLU A 16 -8.04 9.22 18.59
CA GLU A 16 -6.76 9.88 18.79
C GLU A 16 -5.66 8.82 18.95
N PRO A 17 -4.43 9.06 18.42
CA PRO A 17 -3.35 8.07 18.50
C PRO A 17 -3.04 7.60 19.92
N THR A 18 -3.25 8.47 20.91
CA THR A 18 -3.05 8.15 22.34
C THR A 18 -4.14 7.26 22.95
N GLU A 19 -5.28 7.15 22.28
CA GLU A 19 -6.41 6.32 22.72
C GLU A 19 -6.32 4.89 22.21
N LEU A 20 -5.40 4.60 21.26
CA LEU A 20 -5.23 3.26 20.74
C LEU A 20 -4.68 2.30 21.80
N PRO A 21 -5.15 1.04 21.82
CA PRO A 21 -4.55 0.00 22.63
C PRO A 21 -3.05 -0.15 22.41
N GLU A 22 -2.32 -0.60 23.43
CA GLU A 22 -0.86 -0.74 23.34
C GLU A 22 -0.44 -1.69 22.22
N SER A 23 -1.17 -2.78 22.01
CA SER A 23 -0.97 -3.72 20.91
C SER A 23 -1.01 -3.05 19.54
N PHE A 24 -1.92 -2.08 19.37
CA PHE A 24 -2.04 -1.30 18.15
C PHE A 24 -0.94 -0.26 18.00
N ARG A 25 -0.57 0.42 19.09
CA ARG A 25 0.54 1.38 19.06
C ARG A 25 1.86 0.74 18.69
N ALA A 26 2.05 -0.53 19.03
CA ALA A 26 3.24 -1.28 18.67
C ALA A 26 3.43 -1.50 17.16
N ILE A 27 2.35 -1.38 16.36
CA ILE A 27 2.39 -1.50 14.91
C ILE A 27 2.42 -0.15 14.17
N LEU A 28 2.39 0.96 14.92
CA LEU A 28 2.44 2.30 14.30
C LEU A 28 3.76 2.52 13.56
N PRO A 29 3.72 3.26 12.44
CA PRO A 29 4.89 3.49 11.61
C PRO A 29 6.03 4.21 12.33
N ALA A 30 7.25 3.93 11.90
CA ALA A 30 8.43 4.65 12.33
C ALA A 30 8.45 6.09 11.78
N THR A 31 9.23 6.95 12.44
CA THR A 31 9.33 8.37 12.08
C THR A 31 10.31 8.66 10.93
N ASN A 32 11.16 7.69 10.56
CA ASN A 32 12.21 7.88 9.58
C ASN A 32 12.15 6.81 8.49
N HIS A 33 12.35 7.23 7.24
CA HIS A 33 12.53 6.32 6.12
C HIS A 33 13.93 5.70 6.09
N ALA A 34 14.02 4.48 5.60
CA ALA A 34 15.28 3.90 5.19
C ALA A 34 15.75 4.56 3.87
N ALA A 35 17.08 4.65 3.71
CA ALA A 35 17.65 5.02 2.42
C ALA A 35 17.35 3.93 1.38
N LEU A 36 17.03 4.33 0.15
CA LEU A 36 16.84 3.37 -0.93
C LEU A 36 18.17 2.66 -1.26
N PRO A 37 18.17 1.34 -1.45
CA PRO A 37 19.35 0.64 -1.92
C PRO A 37 19.70 1.08 -3.34
N PRO A 38 20.97 1.06 -3.73
CA PRO A 38 21.34 1.21 -5.13
C PRO A 38 20.71 0.08 -5.94
N MET A 39 20.23 0.39 -7.14
CA MET A 39 19.67 -0.63 -8.05
C MET A 39 20.68 -1.78 -8.25
N ALA A 40 20.23 -3.01 -8.09
CA ALA A 40 21.07 -4.19 -8.28
C ALA A 40 21.63 -4.26 -9.71
N ASP A 41 22.87 -4.75 -9.86
CA ASP A 41 23.59 -4.70 -11.14
C ASP A 41 22.89 -5.43 -12.28
N HIS A 42 22.18 -6.51 -11.98
CA HIS A 42 21.41 -7.24 -12.99
C HIS A 42 20.22 -6.44 -13.52
N TRP A 43 19.59 -5.55 -12.72
CA TRP A 43 18.52 -4.67 -13.19
C TRP A 43 19.04 -3.52 -14.05
N LYS A 44 20.30 -3.11 -13.89
CA LYS A 44 20.93 -2.08 -14.73
C LYS A 44 21.08 -2.49 -16.19
N GLN A 45 20.91 -3.78 -16.48
CA GLN A 45 20.91 -4.32 -17.84
C GLN A 45 19.56 -4.16 -18.55
N LEU A 46 18.51 -3.77 -17.82
CA LEU A 46 17.18 -3.54 -18.37
C LEU A 46 17.08 -2.13 -18.97
N ASP A 47 16.45 -2.02 -20.13
CA ASP A 47 15.99 -0.74 -20.64
C ASP A 47 14.65 -0.37 -19.95
N LEU A 48 14.76 0.33 -18.82
CA LEU A 48 13.56 0.75 -18.06
C LEU A 48 12.69 1.74 -18.82
N LEU A 49 13.25 2.52 -19.74
CA LEU A 49 12.48 3.42 -20.59
C LEU A 49 11.59 2.62 -21.54
N GLU A 50 12.14 1.62 -22.20
CA GLU A 50 11.38 0.72 -23.07
C GLU A 50 10.32 -0.05 -22.28
N ILE A 51 10.69 -0.62 -21.12
CA ILE A 51 9.75 -1.36 -20.26
C ILE A 51 8.59 -0.47 -19.84
N LEU A 52 8.83 0.75 -19.36
CA LEU A 52 7.78 1.66 -18.91
C LEU A 52 6.93 2.25 -20.05
N SER A 53 7.34 2.07 -21.31
CA SER A 53 6.52 2.42 -22.48
C SER A 53 5.46 1.38 -22.84
N ARG A 54 5.54 0.18 -22.28
CA ARG A 54 4.57 -0.91 -22.50
C ARG A 54 3.25 -0.64 -21.78
N PRO A 55 2.17 -1.41 -22.09
CA PRO A 55 0.95 -1.36 -21.29
C PRO A 55 1.24 -1.64 -19.81
N ALA A 56 0.97 -0.68 -18.96
CA ALA A 56 1.35 -0.69 -17.56
C ALA A 56 0.15 -0.44 -16.62
N ALA A 57 0.27 -0.83 -15.37
CA ALA A 57 -0.65 -0.42 -14.32
C ALA A 57 0.12 0.24 -13.17
N PHE A 58 -0.40 1.37 -12.71
CA PHE A 58 0.04 2.05 -11.49
C PHE A 58 -0.84 1.58 -10.34
N ILE A 59 -0.24 0.97 -9.32
CA ILE A 59 -0.96 0.36 -8.20
C ILE A 59 -0.51 1.03 -6.90
N SER A 60 -1.41 1.81 -6.31
CA SER A 60 -1.22 2.41 -4.99
C SER A 60 -1.92 1.58 -3.93
N ILE A 61 -1.20 1.18 -2.90
CA ILE A 61 -1.66 0.24 -1.87
C ILE A 61 -1.68 0.90 -0.50
N GLY A 62 -2.81 0.78 0.23
CA GLY A 62 -2.92 1.12 1.65
C GLY A 62 -2.81 2.61 1.98
N GLN A 63 -2.90 3.50 1.00
CA GLN A 63 -2.83 4.95 1.23
C GLN A 63 -4.22 5.52 1.55
N SER A 64 -4.75 5.08 2.68
CA SER A 64 -6.05 5.48 3.23
C SER A 64 -5.92 6.37 4.46
N ASN A 65 -7.06 6.87 4.94
CA ASN A 65 -7.13 7.66 6.17
C ASN A 65 -6.58 6.90 7.37
N SER A 66 -6.75 5.55 7.38
CA SER A 66 -6.23 4.68 8.43
C SER A 66 -4.76 4.96 8.76
N VAL A 67 -3.95 5.19 7.73
CA VAL A 67 -2.49 5.35 7.87
C VAL A 67 -2.08 6.81 7.90
N TYR A 68 -2.74 7.67 7.13
CA TYR A 68 -2.23 9.02 6.82
C TYR A 68 -2.96 10.14 7.54
N ARG A 69 -4.06 9.87 8.26
CA ARG A 69 -4.85 10.91 8.93
C ARG A 69 -4.87 10.73 10.44
N PRO A 70 -4.79 11.83 11.22
CA PRO A 70 -5.04 11.79 12.65
C PRO A 70 -6.35 11.08 12.96
N GLY A 71 -6.33 10.16 13.91
CA GLY A 71 -7.49 9.34 14.26
C GLY A 71 -7.67 8.06 13.45
N GLY A 72 -6.86 7.85 12.41
CA GLY A 72 -6.80 6.57 11.72
C GLY A 72 -6.19 5.48 12.58
N VAL A 73 -6.68 4.25 12.41
CA VAL A 73 -6.30 3.10 13.25
C VAL A 73 -4.80 2.82 13.21
N GLN A 74 -4.15 3.06 12.09
CA GLN A 74 -2.71 2.86 11.90
C GLN A 74 -1.91 4.16 11.86
N TYR A 75 -2.54 5.28 12.20
CA TYR A 75 -1.86 6.59 12.16
C TYR A 75 -0.87 6.74 13.30
N GLY A 76 0.31 7.28 12.98
CA GLY A 76 1.31 7.69 13.95
C GLY A 76 1.85 9.08 13.62
N GLU A 77 1.87 10.00 14.60
CA GLU A 77 2.37 11.35 14.39
C GLU A 77 3.83 11.35 13.95
N GLY A 78 4.14 12.16 12.93
CA GLY A 78 5.49 12.37 12.44
C GLY A 78 6.13 11.18 11.73
N HIS A 79 5.38 10.13 11.46
CA HIS A 79 5.92 8.92 10.84
C HIS A 79 6.29 9.10 9.35
N ALA A 80 7.02 8.16 8.83
CA ALA A 80 7.66 8.18 7.52
C ALA A 80 6.71 8.27 6.32
N PHE A 81 5.45 7.92 6.49
CA PHE A 81 4.52 7.83 5.36
C PHE A 81 4.16 9.15 4.70
N ARG A 82 4.33 10.29 5.37
CA ARG A 82 4.01 11.62 4.79
C ARG A 82 4.79 11.90 3.51
N GLY A 83 6.10 11.65 3.52
CA GLY A 83 6.94 11.85 2.34
C GLY A 83 6.59 10.92 1.19
N ASN A 84 6.21 9.68 1.48
CA ASN A 84 5.87 8.73 0.44
C ASN A 84 4.51 9.04 -0.24
N LEU A 85 3.58 9.69 0.45
CA LEU A 85 2.34 10.14 -0.17
C LEU A 85 2.61 11.19 -1.27
N GLU A 86 3.46 12.17 -0.99
CA GLU A 86 3.87 13.19 -1.98
C GLU A 86 4.56 12.55 -3.18
N ALA A 87 5.46 11.59 -2.95
CA ALA A 87 6.12 10.84 -4.02
C ALA A 87 5.12 10.02 -4.85
N THR A 88 4.10 9.42 -4.21
CA THR A 88 3.02 8.72 -4.91
C THR A 88 2.21 9.67 -5.80
N VAL A 89 1.77 10.81 -5.28
CA VAL A 89 0.99 11.80 -6.04
C VAL A 89 1.78 12.28 -7.26
N ARG A 90 3.06 12.60 -7.09
CA ARG A 90 3.93 13.04 -8.18
C ARG A 90 4.11 11.96 -9.25
N SER A 91 4.35 10.73 -8.83
CA SER A 91 4.53 9.59 -9.73
C SER A 91 3.25 9.24 -10.47
N ALA A 92 2.12 9.19 -9.78
CA ALA A 92 0.81 8.92 -10.38
C ALA A 92 0.43 10.00 -11.41
N THR A 93 0.69 11.28 -11.09
CA THR A 93 0.46 12.39 -12.03
C THR A 93 1.30 12.23 -13.30
N ALA A 94 2.58 11.86 -13.17
CA ALA A 94 3.45 11.64 -14.32
C ALA A 94 3.02 10.41 -15.15
N ALA A 95 2.67 9.30 -14.49
CA ALA A 95 2.15 8.10 -15.14
C ALA A 95 0.83 8.37 -15.92
N ARG A 96 -0.05 9.19 -15.34
CA ARG A 96 -1.30 9.59 -16.01
C ARG A 96 -1.02 10.42 -17.27
N ALA A 97 -0.08 11.35 -17.19
CA ALA A 97 0.31 12.15 -18.35
C ALA A 97 0.98 11.32 -19.46
N ALA A 98 1.64 10.22 -19.14
CA ALA A 98 2.22 9.29 -20.12
C ALA A 98 1.16 8.52 -20.93
N GLY A 99 -0.04 8.27 -20.36
CA GLY A 99 -1.21 7.77 -21.06
C GLY A 99 -1.25 6.26 -21.32
N ASN A 100 -0.21 5.50 -20.95
CA ASN A 100 -0.16 4.04 -21.12
C ASN A 100 -0.36 3.28 -19.80
N PHE A 101 -0.74 3.97 -18.73
CA PHE A 101 -0.97 3.40 -17.42
C PHE A 101 -2.46 3.29 -17.10
N ASP A 102 -2.89 2.10 -16.69
CA ASP A 102 -4.14 1.90 -15.95
C ASP A 102 -3.89 2.14 -14.45
N PHE A 103 -4.90 2.60 -13.73
CA PHE A 103 -4.77 2.88 -12.31
C PHE A 103 -5.60 1.93 -11.46
N THR A 104 -5.00 1.45 -10.37
CA THR A 104 -5.67 0.67 -9.33
C THR A 104 -5.33 1.24 -7.96
N TRP A 105 -6.36 1.67 -7.25
CA TRP A 105 -6.27 2.15 -5.88
C TRP A 105 -6.72 1.04 -4.95
N VAL A 106 -5.85 0.66 -4.04
CA VAL A 106 -6.07 -0.51 -3.19
C VAL A 106 -6.07 -0.08 -1.73
N GLY A 107 -7.18 -0.35 -1.06
CA GLY A 107 -7.28 -0.24 0.38
C GLY A 107 -6.96 -1.57 1.06
N TYR A 108 -6.69 -1.49 2.35
CA TYR A 108 -6.59 -2.63 3.23
C TYR A 108 -7.51 -2.40 4.43
N SER A 109 -8.51 -3.26 4.59
CA SER A 109 -9.43 -3.16 5.70
C SER A 109 -9.07 -4.15 6.79
N LEU A 110 -8.72 -3.65 7.96
CA LEU A 110 -8.59 -4.47 9.16
C LEU A 110 -9.94 -5.01 9.65
N PHE A 111 -11.04 -4.37 9.24
CA PHE A 111 -12.38 -4.61 9.74
C PHE A 111 -13.28 -5.34 8.75
N ARG A 112 -12.85 -5.49 7.50
CA ARG A 112 -13.64 -6.13 6.44
C ARG A 112 -12.84 -7.22 5.78
N SER A 113 -13.40 -8.41 5.71
CA SER A 113 -12.90 -9.47 4.85
C SER A 113 -14.08 -10.10 4.15
N GLN A 114 -14.04 -10.13 2.83
CA GLN A 114 -15.01 -10.84 1.99
C GLN A 114 -14.67 -12.31 1.84
N TYR A 115 -13.51 -12.73 2.35
CA TYR A 115 -13.04 -14.10 2.22
C TYR A 115 -13.28 -14.89 3.48
N PRO A 116 -13.47 -16.22 3.36
CA PRO A 116 -13.47 -17.11 4.51
C PRO A 116 -12.18 -16.92 5.31
N GLN A 117 -12.32 -16.42 6.52
CA GLN A 117 -11.19 -16.20 7.39
C GLN A 117 -10.67 -17.54 7.94
N THR A 118 -9.36 -17.66 7.94
CA THR A 118 -8.68 -18.76 8.65
C THR A 118 -8.75 -18.51 10.16
N ASP A 119 -8.36 -19.51 10.96
CA ASP A 119 -8.24 -19.34 12.41
C ASP A 119 -7.22 -18.25 12.77
N PHE A 120 -6.15 -18.10 11.96
CA PHE A 120 -5.16 -17.03 12.12
C PHE A 120 -5.79 -15.66 11.94
N ASP A 121 -6.56 -15.48 10.86
CA ASP A 121 -7.23 -14.21 10.58
C ASP A 121 -8.20 -13.84 11.69
N ARG A 122 -8.99 -14.82 12.17
CA ARG A 122 -9.94 -14.60 13.26
C ARG A 122 -9.25 -14.16 14.55
N VAL A 123 -8.13 -14.77 14.90
CA VAL A 123 -7.39 -14.40 16.10
C VAL A 123 -6.72 -13.03 15.95
N GLN A 124 -6.10 -12.77 14.78
CA GLN A 124 -5.36 -11.55 14.54
C GLN A 124 -6.28 -10.33 14.40
N TYR A 125 -7.33 -10.45 13.57
CA TYR A 125 -8.15 -9.29 13.23
C TYR A 125 -9.35 -9.08 14.18
N ALA A 126 -9.91 -10.13 14.75
CA ALA A 126 -10.98 -9.98 15.73
C ALA A 126 -10.49 -9.27 16.99
N SER A 127 -9.31 -9.59 17.49
CA SER A 127 -8.76 -8.90 18.66
C SER A 127 -8.57 -7.40 18.41
N TRP A 128 -8.17 -7.01 17.20
CA TRP A 128 -8.00 -5.60 16.85
C TRP A 128 -9.34 -4.87 16.76
N THR A 129 -10.35 -5.46 16.12
CA THR A 129 -11.69 -4.88 16.05
C THR A 129 -12.35 -4.75 17.41
N ASP A 130 -12.24 -5.79 18.24
CA ASP A 130 -12.81 -5.79 19.60
C ASP A 130 -12.11 -4.76 20.51
N GLU A 131 -10.80 -4.61 20.38
CA GLU A 131 -10.03 -3.63 21.15
C GLU A 131 -10.36 -2.18 20.78
N ILE A 132 -10.62 -1.90 19.50
CA ILE A 132 -10.90 -0.55 19.00
C ILE A 132 -12.37 -0.16 19.17
N GLY A 133 -13.29 -1.12 19.09
CA GLY A 133 -14.74 -0.89 19.20
C GLY A 133 -15.26 0.07 18.12
N ALA A 134 -14.76 -0.03 16.88
CA ALA A 134 -15.09 0.89 15.81
C ALA A 134 -16.55 0.76 15.34
N THR A 135 -17.18 1.89 15.04
CA THR A 135 -18.46 1.92 14.33
C THR A 135 -18.27 1.65 12.84
N GLN A 136 -19.36 1.35 12.12
CA GLN A 136 -19.31 1.22 10.67
C GLN A 136 -18.85 2.53 10.00
N GLU A 137 -19.25 3.69 10.51
CA GLU A 137 -18.81 4.99 10.02
C GLU A 137 -17.29 5.18 10.18
N GLN A 138 -16.74 4.80 11.34
CA GLN A 138 -15.29 4.81 11.58
C GLN A 138 -14.57 3.90 10.60
N ILE A 139 -15.08 2.68 10.38
CA ILE A 139 -14.52 1.72 9.45
C ILE A 139 -14.52 2.26 8.02
N ASP A 140 -15.63 2.88 7.60
CA ASP A 140 -15.76 3.43 6.25
C ASP A 140 -14.81 4.60 6.04
N TRP A 141 -14.70 5.50 7.02
CA TRP A 141 -13.76 6.62 6.99
C TRP A 141 -12.30 6.14 6.96
N ASP A 142 -11.96 5.18 7.79
CA ASP A 142 -10.61 4.60 7.90
C ASP A 142 -10.14 3.99 6.57
N ASN A 143 -11.06 3.33 5.87
CA ASN A 143 -10.81 2.70 4.58
C ASN A 143 -10.90 3.67 3.39
N THR A 144 -11.22 4.93 3.61
CA THR A 144 -11.31 5.91 2.52
C THR A 144 -9.91 6.31 2.04
N LEU A 145 -9.72 6.34 0.72
CA LEU A 145 -8.48 6.85 0.08
C LEU A 145 -8.24 8.29 0.53
N VAL A 146 -6.98 8.64 0.80
CA VAL A 146 -6.63 10.01 1.21
C VAL A 146 -7.01 11.05 0.16
N GLU A 147 -7.33 12.25 0.60
CA GLU A 147 -7.84 13.34 -0.25
C GLU A 147 -6.89 13.67 -1.41
N GLU A 148 -5.59 13.66 -1.19
CA GLU A 148 -4.58 13.94 -2.21
C GLU A 148 -4.63 12.96 -3.38
N LEU A 149 -4.92 11.69 -3.10
CA LEU A 149 -5.07 10.67 -4.13
C LEU A 149 -6.48 10.68 -4.74
N GLN A 150 -7.50 11.02 -3.95
CA GLN A 150 -8.85 11.24 -4.49
C GLN A 150 -8.86 12.36 -5.53
N ALA A 151 -8.07 13.43 -5.31
CA ALA A 151 -7.97 14.57 -6.22
C ALA A 151 -7.39 14.21 -7.61
N ILE A 152 -6.62 13.13 -7.71
CA ILE A 152 -6.01 12.68 -8.96
C ILE A 152 -6.66 11.41 -9.53
N ARG A 153 -7.65 10.87 -8.83
CA ARG A 153 -8.42 9.71 -9.28
C ARG A 153 -9.38 10.09 -10.40
N GLU A 154 -9.56 9.19 -11.34
CA GLU A 154 -10.51 9.34 -12.45
C GLU A 154 -11.61 8.26 -12.42
N PRO A 155 -12.79 8.50 -13.03
CA PRO A 155 -13.91 7.55 -13.00
C PRO A 155 -13.62 6.17 -13.61
N GLY A 156 -12.57 6.05 -14.43
CA GLY A 156 -12.15 4.80 -15.06
C GLY A 156 -11.17 3.97 -14.22
N ASP A 157 -10.69 4.53 -13.13
CA ASP A 157 -9.74 3.85 -12.26
C ASP A 157 -10.41 2.71 -11.48
N LYS A 158 -9.66 1.64 -11.25
CA LYS A 158 -10.13 0.53 -10.45
C LYS A 158 -9.92 0.80 -8.97
N GLU A 159 -10.88 0.39 -8.18
CA GLU A 159 -10.82 0.42 -6.71
C GLU A 159 -10.96 -0.98 -6.13
N LEU A 160 -10.11 -1.29 -5.14
CA LEU A 160 -10.12 -2.54 -4.39
C LEU A 160 -9.97 -2.22 -2.90
N PHE A 161 -11.08 -1.87 -2.23
CA PHE A 161 -11.07 -1.41 -0.82
C PHE A 161 -11.64 -2.41 0.18
N GLU A 162 -12.05 -3.60 -0.26
CA GLU A 162 -12.80 -4.53 0.59
C GLU A 162 -12.05 -5.85 0.81
N THR A 163 -10.73 -5.81 0.92
CA THR A 163 -9.96 -7.03 1.18
C THR A 163 -8.97 -6.85 2.32
N ALA A 164 -8.86 -7.86 3.18
CA ALA A 164 -7.84 -7.97 4.21
C ALA A 164 -6.67 -8.87 3.76
N LEU A 165 -6.65 -9.33 2.51
CA LEU A 165 -5.56 -10.14 2.00
C LEU A 165 -4.36 -9.26 1.63
N GLN A 166 -3.16 -9.77 1.86
CA GLN A 166 -1.93 -9.05 1.56
C GLN A 166 -1.60 -9.07 0.06
N SER A 167 -2.06 -10.08 -0.67
CA SER A 167 -1.89 -10.17 -2.12
C SER A 167 -3.23 -10.08 -2.84
N TRP A 168 -3.39 -9.09 -3.70
CA TRP A 168 -4.59 -8.89 -4.54
C TRP A 168 -4.60 -9.78 -5.78
N PHE A 169 -3.57 -10.59 -5.98
CA PHE A 169 -3.59 -11.67 -6.98
C PHE A 169 -4.44 -12.86 -6.53
N VAL A 170 -4.80 -12.93 -5.25
CA VAL A 170 -5.62 -14.00 -4.68
C VAL A 170 -7.00 -13.48 -4.35
N GLY A 171 -8.03 -14.14 -4.86
CA GLY A 171 -9.41 -13.87 -4.48
C GLY A 171 -9.99 -12.54 -4.96
N THR A 172 -9.33 -11.82 -5.87
CA THR A 172 -9.85 -10.62 -6.53
C THR A 172 -9.91 -10.82 -8.04
N ASP A 173 -10.53 -9.88 -8.76
CA ASP A 173 -10.53 -9.88 -10.22
C ASP A 173 -9.30 -9.16 -10.83
N LEU A 174 -8.32 -8.76 -10.02
CA LEU A 174 -7.12 -8.06 -10.50
C LEU A 174 -6.40 -8.85 -11.59
N PRO A 175 -6.04 -10.13 -11.41
CA PRO A 175 -5.33 -10.87 -12.46
C PRO A 175 -6.11 -10.92 -13.78
N GLY A 176 -7.42 -11.13 -13.70
CA GLY A 176 -8.28 -11.15 -14.89
C GLY A 176 -8.36 -9.78 -15.57
N THR A 177 -8.37 -8.71 -14.80
CA THR A 177 -8.38 -7.35 -15.33
C THR A 177 -7.05 -7.03 -16.01
N LEU A 178 -5.92 -7.34 -15.40
CA LEU A 178 -4.59 -7.15 -15.98
C LEU A 178 -4.45 -7.91 -17.31
N ALA A 179 -4.89 -9.18 -17.34
CA ALA A 179 -4.85 -10.00 -18.54
C ALA A 179 -5.73 -9.46 -19.68
N ARG A 180 -6.97 -9.06 -19.37
CA ARG A 180 -7.88 -8.45 -20.37
C ARG A 180 -7.31 -7.18 -20.99
N LYS A 181 -6.63 -6.38 -20.19
CA LYS A 181 -6.00 -5.12 -20.62
C LYS A 181 -4.60 -5.32 -21.19
N ARG A 182 -4.09 -6.55 -21.22
CA ARG A 182 -2.76 -6.91 -21.68
C ARG A 182 -1.65 -6.15 -20.96
N ILE A 183 -1.85 -5.88 -19.67
CA ILE A 183 -0.85 -5.22 -18.83
C ILE A 183 0.36 -6.13 -18.69
N GLU A 184 1.55 -5.57 -18.90
CA GLU A 184 2.83 -6.25 -18.77
C GLU A 184 3.63 -5.75 -17.56
N VAL A 185 3.49 -4.46 -17.24
CA VAL A 185 4.29 -3.79 -16.22
C VAL A 185 3.41 -3.34 -15.06
N LEU A 186 3.86 -3.59 -13.83
CA LEU A 186 3.18 -3.12 -12.63
C LEU A 186 4.10 -2.19 -11.83
N VAL A 187 3.66 -0.97 -11.60
CA VAL A 187 4.38 0.01 -10.78
C VAL A 187 3.69 0.11 -9.43
N PHE A 188 4.41 -0.21 -8.36
CA PHE A 188 3.89 -0.26 -6.99
C PHE A 188 4.32 0.93 -6.15
N THR A 189 3.35 1.50 -5.41
CA THR A 189 3.54 2.52 -4.37
C THR A 189 2.67 2.19 -3.17
N GLY A 190 2.95 2.80 -2.02
CA GLY A 190 2.10 2.72 -0.84
C GLY A 190 2.68 1.94 0.34
N VAL A 191 1.82 1.35 1.14
CA VAL A 191 2.20 0.73 2.43
C VAL A 191 1.46 -0.57 2.69
N HIS A 192 2.02 -1.51 3.47
CA HIS A 192 3.40 -1.46 3.96
C HIS A 192 4.29 -2.24 3.01
N VAL A 193 5.54 -1.77 2.82
CA VAL A 193 6.44 -2.39 1.84
C VAL A 193 6.77 -3.84 2.20
N ASP A 194 6.89 -4.14 3.49
CA ASP A 194 7.19 -5.47 4.05
C ASP A 194 5.97 -6.41 4.17
N TRP A 195 4.80 -5.94 3.79
CA TRP A 195 3.54 -6.71 3.76
C TRP A 195 2.96 -6.79 2.35
N CYS A 196 2.03 -5.86 2.07
CA CYS A 196 1.23 -5.86 0.86
C CYS A 196 2.07 -5.60 -0.39
N ILE A 197 3.04 -4.67 -0.33
CA ILE A 197 3.87 -4.36 -1.50
C ILE A 197 4.72 -5.58 -1.86
N GLU A 198 5.50 -6.14 -0.93
CA GLU A 198 6.32 -7.33 -1.20
C GLU A 198 5.48 -8.52 -1.65
N GLY A 199 4.34 -8.76 -0.99
CA GLY A 199 3.41 -9.84 -1.36
C GLY A 199 2.94 -9.74 -2.81
N ASN A 200 2.55 -8.54 -3.25
CA ASN A 200 2.09 -8.31 -4.62
C ASN A 200 3.23 -8.30 -5.65
N VAL A 201 4.42 -7.81 -5.29
CA VAL A 201 5.61 -7.87 -6.16
C VAL A 201 5.98 -9.32 -6.47
N ARG A 202 6.00 -10.19 -5.46
CA ARG A 202 6.25 -11.64 -5.63
C ARG A 202 5.19 -12.28 -6.52
N ALA A 203 3.92 -12.04 -6.22
CA ALA A 203 2.82 -12.57 -7.01
C ALA A 203 2.85 -12.06 -8.45
N ALA A 204 3.19 -10.80 -8.70
CA ALA A 204 3.37 -10.26 -10.04
C ALA A 204 4.44 -11.04 -10.83
N ARG A 205 5.60 -11.28 -10.21
CA ARG A 205 6.68 -12.09 -10.82
C ARG A 205 6.21 -13.49 -11.15
N ASP A 206 5.54 -14.16 -10.21
CA ASP A 206 5.04 -15.52 -10.39
C ASP A 206 3.96 -15.62 -11.49
N ASN A 207 3.28 -14.51 -11.78
CA ASN A 207 2.33 -14.39 -12.89
C ASN A 207 2.95 -13.88 -14.20
N GLY A 208 4.29 -13.76 -14.29
CA GLY A 208 4.99 -13.38 -15.51
C GLY A 208 4.95 -11.88 -15.83
N LEU A 209 4.55 -11.04 -14.87
CA LEU A 209 4.53 -9.58 -15.02
C LEU A 209 5.87 -8.97 -14.62
N LEU A 210 6.07 -7.71 -14.98
CA LEU A 210 7.29 -6.94 -14.71
C LEU A 210 7.02 -5.91 -13.59
N PRO A 211 7.19 -6.27 -12.31
CA PRO A 211 7.01 -5.32 -11.22
C PRO A 211 8.17 -4.33 -11.13
N ILE A 212 7.83 -3.08 -10.81
CA ILE A 212 8.76 -1.99 -10.44
C ILE A 212 8.24 -1.37 -9.15
N VAL A 213 9.12 -1.10 -8.19
CA VAL A 213 8.75 -0.45 -6.93
C VAL A 213 9.32 0.96 -6.90
N ILE A 214 8.47 1.95 -6.65
CA ILE A 214 8.92 3.32 -6.38
C ILE A 214 9.19 3.41 -4.87
N GLY A 215 10.45 3.29 -4.49
CA GLY A 215 10.81 3.07 -3.10
C GLY A 215 10.50 4.24 -2.17
N ASP A 216 10.76 5.48 -2.56
CA ASP A 216 10.42 6.67 -1.79
C ASP A 216 8.91 7.00 -1.78
N ALA A 217 8.12 6.30 -2.59
CA ALA A 217 6.66 6.29 -2.54
C ALA A 217 6.10 5.11 -1.71
N CYS A 218 6.97 4.32 -1.08
CA CYS A 218 6.60 3.21 -0.19
C CYS A 218 7.09 3.46 1.23
N GLY A 219 6.57 2.69 2.18
CA GLY A 219 7.02 2.74 3.57
C GLY A 219 6.69 1.45 4.32
N ALA A 220 7.41 1.23 5.43
CA ALA A 220 7.13 0.19 6.42
C ALA A 220 6.92 0.81 7.80
N GLN A 221 6.48 0.00 8.75
CA GLN A 221 6.29 0.44 10.14
C GLN A 221 7.61 0.83 10.82
N ARG A 222 8.74 0.25 10.37
CA ARG A 222 10.06 0.48 10.95
C ARG A 222 11.12 0.61 9.87
N PRO A 223 12.08 1.56 10.01
CA PRO A 223 13.14 1.77 9.02
C PRO A 223 13.98 0.53 8.73
N GLU A 224 14.27 -0.27 9.74
CA GLU A 224 15.06 -1.50 9.57
C GLU A 224 14.32 -2.58 8.77
N GLN A 225 13.00 -2.68 8.93
CA GLN A 225 12.15 -3.57 8.14
C GLN A 225 12.04 -3.07 6.70
N GLU A 226 11.88 -1.77 6.53
CA GLU A 226 11.84 -1.10 5.23
C GLU A 226 13.13 -1.36 4.45
N ALA A 227 14.31 -1.10 5.06
CA ALA A 227 15.60 -1.32 4.45
C ALA A 227 15.83 -2.79 4.04
N ALA A 228 15.51 -3.73 4.94
CA ALA A 228 15.66 -5.16 4.67
C ALA A 228 14.74 -5.62 3.53
N THR A 229 13.55 -5.05 3.45
CA THR A 229 12.57 -5.39 2.41
C THR A 229 12.97 -4.81 1.07
N PHE A 230 13.41 -3.56 1.02
CA PHE A 230 13.93 -2.98 -0.22
C PHE A 230 15.15 -3.74 -0.75
N ASP A 231 16.10 -4.12 0.12
CA ASP A 231 17.24 -4.95 -0.30
C ASP A 231 16.77 -6.28 -0.90
N ARG A 232 15.83 -6.95 -0.25
CA ARG A 232 15.29 -8.24 -0.70
C ARG A 232 14.52 -8.12 -2.02
N ILE A 233 13.64 -7.12 -2.15
CA ILE A 233 12.91 -6.87 -3.40
C ILE A 233 13.89 -6.57 -4.51
N ASN A 234 14.80 -5.63 -4.30
CA ASN A 234 15.77 -5.18 -5.29
C ASN A 234 16.75 -6.28 -5.72
N ARG A 235 17.07 -7.21 -4.83
CA ARG A 235 17.96 -8.33 -5.13
C ARG A 235 17.28 -9.43 -5.95
N PHE A 236 16.00 -9.72 -5.68
CA PHE A 236 15.40 -10.98 -6.15
C PHE A 236 14.15 -10.82 -7.01
N PHE A 237 13.40 -9.72 -6.86
CA PHE A 237 12.05 -9.67 -7.41
C PHE A 237 11.80 -8.54 -8.39
N ALA A 238 12.29 -7.34 -8.11
CA ALA A 238 11.97 -6.15 -8.89
C ALA A 238 13.01 -5.05 -8.70
N PRO A 239 13.27 -4.18 -9.69
CA PRO A 239 13.99 -2.95 -9.46
C PRO A 239 13.23 -2.06 -8.48
N VAL A 240 13.98 -1.50 -7.50
CA VAL A 240 13.52 -0.45 -6.59
C VAL A 240 14.15 0.85 -7.08
N ILE A 241 13.32 1.80 -7.49
CA ILE A 241 13.76 3.09 -8.05
C ILE A 241 13.19 4.25 -7.26
N SER A 242 13.76 5.44 -7.41
CA SER A 242 13.18 6.67 -6.85
C SER A 242 12.04 7.20 -7.71
N SER A 243 11.15 7.96 -7.11
CA SER A 243 10.10 8.69 -7.83
C SER A 243 10.68 9.68 -8.83
N ASP A 244 11.83 10.31 -8.56
CA ASP A 244 12.51 11.20 -9.49
C ASP A 244 12.91 10.45 -10.77
N LEU A 245 13.57 9.29 -10.63
CA LEU A 245 13.94 8.46 -11.78
C LEU A 245 12.71 7.99 -12.55
N PHE A 246 11.66 7.55 -11.84
CA PHE A 246 10.41 7.13 -12.49
C PHE A 246 9.79 8.27 -13.32
N VAL A 247 9.67 9.46 -12.73
CA VAL A 247 9.10 10.64 -13.40
C VAL A 247 9.93 11.03 -14.63
N ASP A 248 11.26 10.99 -14.52
CA ASP A 248 12.14 11.28 -15.64
C ASP A 248 11.99 10.27 -16.79
N LEU A 249 11.80 8.99 -16.48
CA LEU A 249 11.63 7.94 -17.49
C LEU A 249 10.28 8.04 -18.21
N VAL A 250 9.18 8.28 -17.50
CA VAL A 250 7.84 8.30 -18.13
C VAL A 250 7.52 9.60 -18.86
N ARG A 251 8.32 10.65 -18.68
CA ARG A 251 8.18 11.94 -19.41
C ARG A 251 8.94 11.99 -20.75
N ARG A 252 9.77 11.00 -21.03
CA ARG A 252 10.55 10.89 -22.26
C ARG A 252 9.78 10.18 -23.37
#